data_ba931405b6cdbbb4487c6a5ed4e1b95c
#
_entry.id   ba931405b6cdbbb4487c6a5ed4e1b95c
#
_cell.length_a   1.000
_cell.length_b   1.000
_cell.length_c   1.000
_cell.angle_alpha   90.00
_cell.angle_beta   90.00
_cell.angle_gamma   90.00
#
_symmetry.space_group_name_H-M   'P 1'
#
loop_
_entity.id
_entity.type
_entity.pdbx_description
1 polymer ?
#
loop_
_entity_poly.entity_id
_entity_poly.type
_entity_poly.pdbx_seq_one_letter_code
_entity_poly.pdbx_strand_id
1 'polypeptide(L)'
;MQQFFGILLPVVNDPSTKLETKIELMVSNYIDMLSMNPDLPLFVLSEMKGQSGKIKNILPVQKITDKISFMKQLKEKRPDINPIHFLMNILGMTVFPFVAKPAFELIAATNKNQLEAILQERKKLIPIWVKAMLRAK
;
A
#
# COMPACT_ATOMS: atom_id res chain seq x y z
N MET A 1 -8.47 -11.38 5.16
CA MET A 1 -8.56 -9.95 5.49
C MET A 1 -7.82 -9.58 6.77
N GLN A 2 -8.00 -10.33 7.85
CA GLN A 2 -7.23 -10.07 9.07
C GLN A 2 -5.73 -10.18 8.86
N GLN A 3 -5.28 -11.11 7.99
CA GLN A 3 -3.86 -11.26 7.67
C GLN A 3 -3.27 -10.02 7.00
N PHE A 4 -4.06 -9.36 6.16
CA PHE A 4 -3.64 -8.14 5.46
C PHE A 4 -3.26 -7.05 6.45
N PHE A 5 -4.18 -6.73 7.37
CA PHE A 5 -3.94 -5.68 8.36
C PHE A 5 -3.03 -6.14 9.49
N GLY A 6 -3.02 -7.44 9.80
CA GLY A 6 -2.15 -8.02 10.81
C GLY A 6 -0.66 -7.89 10.47
N ILE A 7 -0.32 -7.94 9.19
CA ILE A 7 1.05 -7.74 8.74
C ILE A 7 1.39 -6.25 8.71
N LEU A 8 0.45 -5.43 8.30
CA LEU A 8 0.67 -4.01 8.07
C LEU A 8 0.72 -3.17 9.34
N LEU A 9 -0.24 -3.39 10.26
CA LEU A 9 -0.38 -2.55 11.44
C LEU A 9 0.87 -2.48 12.33
N PRO A 10 1.56 -3.60 12.63
CA PRO A 10 2.77 -3.52 13.43
C PRO A 10 3.86 -2.67 12.78
N VAL A 11 3.98 -2.74 11.45
CA VAL A 11 4.99 -1.96 10.71
C VAL A 11 4.67 -0.47 10.76
N VAL A 12 3.43 -0.09 10.46
CA VAL A 12 3.05 1.33 10.39
C VAL A 12 2.98 1.98 11.76
N ASN A 13 2.80 1.19 12.81
CA ASN A 13 2.63 1.72 14.17
C ASN A 13 3.90 1.62 15.03
N ASP A 14 5.03 1.20 14.48
CA ASP A 14 6.27 1.08 15.23
C ASP A 14 6.96 2.44 15.35
N PRO A 15 7.01 3.06 16.55
CA PRO A 15 7.64 4.38 16.70
C PRO A 15 9.16 4.33 16.61
N SER A 16 9.77 3.16 16.71
CA SER A 16 11.22 3.01 16.66
C SER A 16 11.79 3.01 15.25
N THR A 17 10.96 2.77 14.22
CA THR A 17 11.41 2.76 12.83
C THR A 17 11.22 4.15 12.21
N LYS A 18 12.13 4.49 11.30
CA LYS A 18 12.04 5.72 10.52
C LYS A 18 10.92 5.63 9.48
N LEU A 19 10.45 6.78 9.04
CA LEU A 19 9.41 6.85 8.00
C LEU A 19 9.82 6.11 6.74
N GLU A 20 11.04 6.31 6.28
CA GLU A 20 11.57 5.68 5.06
C GLU A 20 11.58 4.16 5.19
N THR A 21 11.97 3.65 6.36
CA THR A 21 11.97 2.21 6.63
C THR A 21 10.55 1.65 6.62
N LYS A 22 9.58 2.39 7.19
CA LYS A 22 8.17 1.99 7.14
C LYS A 22 7.66 1.87 5.71
N ILE A 23 8.00 2.85 4.87
CA ILE A 23 7.60 2.84 3.46
C ILE A 23 8.14 1.59 2.76
N GLU A 24 9.41 1.31 2.95
CA GLU A 24 10.05 0.13 2.35
C GLU A 24 9.39 -1.18 2.80
N LEU A 25 9.16 -1.32 4.10
CA LEU A 25 8.55 -2.52 4.67
C LEU A 25 7.09 -2.68 4.23
N MET A 26 6.32 -1.59 4.23
CA MET A 26 4.93 -1.62 3.79
C MET A 26 4.82 -2.08 2.34
N VAL A 27 5.61 -1.47 1.46
CA VAL A 27 5.58 -1.79 0.04
C VAL A 27 5.99 -3.24 -0.19
N SER A 28 7.08 -3.67 0.42
CA SER A 28 7.58 -5.04 0.27
C SER A 28 6.57 -6.06 0.76
N ASN A 29 6.01 -5.83 1.95
CA ASN A 29 5.03 -6.74 2.55
C ASN A 29 3.74 -6.81 1.74
N TYR A 30 3.27 -5.67 1.22
CA TYR A 30 2.08 -5.64 0.37
C TYR A 30 2.30 -6.39 -0.93
N ILE A 31 3.41 -6.15 -1.60
CA ILE A 31 3.69 -6.80 -2.87
C ILE A 31 3.82 -8.32 -2.69
N ASP A 32 4.52 -8.75 -1.64
CA ASP A 32 4.64 -10.19 -1.34
C ASP A 32 3.27 -10.82 -1.10
N MET A 33 2.45 -10.19 -0.29
CA MET A 33 1.13 -10.71 0.04
C MET A 33 0.21 -10.76 -1.18
N LEU A 34 0.21 -9.72 -2.00
CA LEU A 34 -0.62 -9.67 -3.20
C LEU A 34 -0.14 -10.66 -4.26
N SER A 35 1.17 -10.90 -4.34
CA SER A 35 1.73 -11.92 -5.22
C SER A 35 1.29 -13.32 -4.82
N MET A 36 1.19 -13.59 -3.52
CA MET A 36 0.77 -14.87 -2.99
C MET A 36 -0.75 -15.06 -2.99
N ASN A 37 -1.50 -13.98 -3.04
CA ASN A 37 -2.97 -13.99 -2.96
C ASN A 37 -3.55 -13.15 -4.10
N PRO A 38 -3.52 -13.65 -5.35
CA PRO A 38 -3.89 -12.84 -6.51
C PRO A 38 -5.35 -12.36 -6.52
N ASP A 39 -6.24 -13.03 -5.79
CA ASP A 39 -7.65 -12.65 -5.73
C ASP A 39 -7.95 -11.61 -4.64
N LEU A 40 -6.98 -11.36 -3.75
CA LEU A 40 -7.18 -10.49 -2.60
C LEU A 40 -7.53 -9.04 -2.99
N PRO A 41 -6.87 -8.41 -3.98
CA PRO A 41 -7.21 -7.04 -4.35
C PRO A 41 -8.66 -6.89 -4.79
N LEU A 42 -9.16 -7.82 -5.62
CA LEU A 42 -10.55 -7.79 -6.08
C LEU A 42 -11.51 -8.03 -4.93
N PHE A 43 -11.16 -8.93 -4.02
CA PHE A 43 -11.97 -9.20 -2.83
C PHE A 43 -12.13 -7.94 -1.98
N VAL A 44 -11.02 -7.23 -1.72
CA VAL A 44 -11.04 -6.00 -0.93
C VAL A 44 -11.90 -4.94 -1.59
N LEU A 45 -11.72 -4.74 -2.92
CA LEU A 45 -12.54 -3.78 -3.67
C LEU A 45 -14.02 -4.13 -3.65
N SER A 46 -14.34 -5.41 -3.78
CA SER A 46 -15.71 -5.91 -3.75
C SER A 46 -16.36 -5.63 -2.39
N GLU A 47 -15.63 -5.89 -1.30
CA GLU A 47 -16.12 -5.61 0.05
C GLU A 47 -16.32 -4.11 0.28
N MET A 48 -15.44 -3.28 -0.28
CA MET A 48 -15.57 -1.83 -0.17
C MET A 48 -16.81 -1.31 -0.90
N LYS A 49 -17.14 -1.91 -2.05
CA LYS A 49 -18.34 -1.55 -2.82
C LYS A 49 -19.63 -2.03 -2.19
N GLY A 50 -19.57 -3.13 -1.45
CA GLY A 50 -20.75 -3.84 -0.98
C GLY A 50 -21.44 -3.22 0.22
N GLN A 51 -21.00 -2.11 0.75
CA GLN A 51 -21.56 -1.48 1.96
C GLN A 51 -21.70 -2.44 3.14
N SER A 52 -21.00 -3.55 3.11
CA SER A 52 -21.03 -4.47 4.23
C SER A 52 -20.32 -3.84 5.42
N GLY A 53 -20.93 -3.89 6.59
CA GLY A 53 -20.33 -3.39 7.82
C GLY A 53 -19.02 -4.09 8.17
N LYS A 54 -18.66 -5.12 7.43
CA LYS A 54 -17.43 -5.89 7.64
C LYS A 54 -16.17 -5.04 7.50
N ILE A 55 -16.15 -4.09 6.56
CA ILE A 55 -14.99 -3.21 6.40
C ILE A 55 -14.83 -2.26 7.56
N LYS A 56 -15.93 -1.72 8.09
CA LYS A 56 -15.88 -0.87 9.27
C LYS A 56 -15.35 -1.62 10.49
N ASN A 57 -15.59 -2.92 10.56
CA ASN A 57 -15.10 -3.76 11.65
C ASN A 57 -13.66 -4.21 11.44
N ILE A 58 -13.22 -4.33 10.19
CA ILE A 58 -11.88 -4.79 9.83
C ILE A 58 -10.89 -3.63 9.82
N LEU A 59 -11.34 -2.47 9.34
CA LEU A 59 -10.52 -1.24 9.31
C LEU A 59 -10.87 -0.40 10.54
N PRO A 60 -10.01 -0.35 11.57
CA PRO A 60 -10.20 0.62 12.65
C PRO A 60 -9.82 2.00 12.14
N VAL A 61 -10.66 2.57 11.26
CA VAL A 61 -10.39 3.81 10.53
C VAL A 61 -10.04 4.96 11.48
N GLN A 62 -10.68 5.00 12.65
CA GLN A 62 -10.41 6.03 13.63
C GLN A 62 -9.06 5.86 14.32
N LYS A 63 -8.55 4.61 14.40
CA LYS A 63 -7.22 4.36 14.96
C LYS A 63 -6.11 4.59 13.95
N ILE A 64 -6.43 4.57 12.65
CA ILE A 64 -5.45 4.73 11.58
C ILE A 64 -5.07 6.20 11.39
N THR A 65 -5.99 7.15 11.62
CA THR A 65 -5.76 8.54 11.26
C THR A 65 -4.93 9.33 12.26
N ASP A 66 -5.07 9.09 13.57
CA ASP A 66 -4.47 9.97 14.56
C ASP A 66 -3.41 9.35 15.46
N LYS A 67 -3.34 8.00 15.55
CA LYS A 67 -2.51 7.32 16.53
C LYS A 67 -1.39 6.48 15.93
N ILE A 68 -1.34 6.31 14.62
CA ILE A 68 -0.33 5.50 13.95
C ILE A 68 0.92 6.34 13.75
N SER A 69 2.10 5.83 14.17
CA SER A 69 3.37 6.55 14.02
C SER A 69 3.65 6.94 12.57
N PHE A 70 3.23 6.13 11.60
CA PHE A 70 3.41 6.44 10.18
C PHE A 70 2.73 7.77 9.81
N MET A 71 1.47 7.95 10.23
CA MET A 71 0.73 9.19 9.94
C MET A 71 1.34 10.40 10.65
N LYS A 72 1.79 10.20 11.87
CA LYS A 72 2.47 11.26 12.63
C LYS A 72 3.76 11.67 11.96
N GLN A 73 4.56 10.70 11.52
CA GLN A 73 5.84 10.96 10.85
C GLN A 73 5.63 11.66 9.51
N LEU A 74 4.59 11.29 8.75
CA LEU A 74 4.23 12.00 7.51
C LEU A 74 3.87 13.45 7.78
N LYS A 75 3.09 13.69 8.82
CA LYS A 75 2.67 15.03 9.19
C LYS A 75 3.83 15.90 9.64
N GLU A 76 4.78 15.31 10.35
CA GLU A 76 5.99 16.00 10.76
C GLU A 76 6.90 16.34 9.58
N LYS A 77 7.01 15.41 8.62
CA LYS A 77 7.85 15.58 7.44
C LYS A 77 7.24 16.58 6.46
N ARG A 78 5.94 16.53 6.26
CA ARG A 78 5.21 17.41 5.33
C ARG A 78 3.94 17.93 6.00
N PRO A 79 4.08 18.92 6.89
CA PRO A 79 2.91 19.51 7.56
C PRO A 79 1.98 20.27 6.62
N ASP A 80 2.47 20.59 5.43
CA ASP A 80 1.72 21.31 4.39
C ASP A 80 0.77 20.42 3.57
N ILE A 81 0.90 19.09 3.69
CA ILE A 81 0.14 18.14 2.88
C ILE A 81 -0.62 17.18 3.80
N ASN A 82 -1.89 16.95 3.47
CA ASN A 82 -2.68 15.94 4.19
C ASN A 82 -2.04 14.56 4.00
N PRO A 83 -1.69 13.85 5.10
CA PRO A 83 -1.04 12.54 5.00
C PRO A 83 -1.81 11.51 4.19
N ILE A 84 -3.12 11.66 4.06
CA ILE A 84 -3.96 10.75 3.27
C ILE A 84 -3.53 10.69 1.81
N HIS A 85 -3.03 11.81 1.26
CA HIS A 85 -2.52 11.80 -0.12
C HIS A 85 -1.35 10.84 -0.30
N PHE A 86 -0.44 10.79 0.67
CA PHE A 86 0.68 9.84 0.61
C PHE A 86 0.20 8.41 0.70
N LEU A 87 -0.77 8.15 1.59
CA LEU A 87 -1.35 6.82 1.73
C LEU A 87 -2.04 6.37 0.44
N MET A 88 -2.83 7.25 -0.17
CA MET A 88 -3.50 6.96 -1.44
C MET A 88 -2.49 6.65 -2.55
N ASN A 89 -1.40 7.42 -2.61
CA ASN A 89 -0.36 7.20 -3.61
C ASN A 89 0.36 5.86 -3.39
N ILE A 90 0.71 5.55 -2.16
CA ILE A 90 1.38 4.29 -1.83
C ILE A 90 0.49 3.10 -2.19
N LEU A 91 -0.77 3.14 -1.77
CA LEU A 91 -1.72 2.07 -2.05
C LEU A 91 -2.01 1.95 -3.54
N GLY A 92 -2.19 3.09 -4.22
CA GLY A 92 -2.44 3.10 -5.66
C GLY A 92 -1.29 2.50 -6.46
N MET A 93 -0.07 2.88 -6.15
CA MET A 93 1.10 2.34 -6.82
C MET A 93 1.34 0.85 -6.51
N THR A 94 0.95 0.41 -5.32
CA THR A 94 1.21 -0.95 -4.84
C THR A 94 0.11 -1.91 -5.26
N VAL A 95 -1.16 -1.53 -5.05
CA VAL A 95 -2.30 -2.43 -5.21
C VAL A 95 -2.84 -2.43 -6.64
N PHE A 96 -2.90 -1.26 -7.29
CA PHE A 96 -3.54 -1.13 -8.60
C PHE A 96 -2.94 -2.05 -9.67
N PRO A 97 -1.61 -2.21 -9.79
CA PRO A 97 -1.06 -3.12 -10.80
C PRO A 97 -1.52 -4.56 -10.64
N PHE A 98 -1.80 -5.01 -9.42
CA PHE A 98 -2.33 -6.36 -9.18
C PHE A 98 -3.79 -6.48 -9.60
N VAL A 99 -4.57 -5.43 -9.36
CA VAL A 99 -5.98 -5.39 -9.80
C VAL A 99 -6.07 -5.39 -11.31
N ALA A 100 -5.19 -4.64 -11.97
CA ALA A 100 -5.22 -4.43 -13.41
C ALA A 100 -4.25 -5.32 -14.18
N LYS A 101 -3.80 -6.45 -13.60
CA LYS A 101 -2.89 -7.38 -14.26
C LYS A 101 -3.29 -7.73 -15.70
N PRO A 102 -4.55 -8.11 -15.98
CA PRO A 102 -4.92 -8.44 -17.36
C PRO A 102 -4.69 -7.31 -18.34
N ALA A 103 -4.96 -6.08 -17.93
CA ALA A 103 -4.74 -4.91 -18.79
C ALA A 103 -3.24 -4.68 -19.05
N PHE A 104 -2.41 -4.84 -18.02
CA PHE A 104 -0.96 -4.66 -18.18
C PHE A 104 -0.32 -5.76 -19.01
N GLU A 105 -0.83 -6.98 -18.93
CA GLU A 105 -0.38 -8.07 -19.80
C GLU A 105 -0.60 -7.71 -21.26
N LEU A 106 -1.75 -7.12 -21.59
CA LEU A 106 -2.06 -6.71 -22.96
C LEU A 106 -1.22 -5.50 -23.41
N ILE A 107 -1.14 -4.48 -22.58
CA ILE A 107 -0.44 -3.22 -22.93
C ILE A 107 1.05 -3.48 -23.13
N ALA A 108 1.65 -4.25 -22.23
CA ALA A 108 3.10 -4.50 -22.27
C ALA A 108 3.47 -5.65 -23.20
N ALA A 109 2.48 -6.34 -23.79
CA ALA A 109 2.69 -7.55 -24.58
C ALA A 109 3.59 -8.57 -23.85
N THR A 110 3.39 -8.69 -22.54
CA THR A 110 4.19 -9.54 -21.68
C THR A 110 3.43 -10.82 -21.33
N ASN A 111 4.19 -11.87 -21.03
CA ASN A 111 3.61 -13.06 -20.44
C ASN A 111 3.49 -12.89 -18.92
N LYS A 112 2.87 -13.87 -18.27
CA LYS A 112 2.61 -13.85 -16.84
C LYS A 112 3.89 -13.73 -16.00
N ASN A 113 4.95 -14.42 -16.41
CA ASN A 113 6.22 -14.41 -15.67
C ASN A 113 6.94 -13.08 -15.79
N GLN A 114 6.89 -12.46 -16.97
CA GLN A 114 7.51 -11.15 -17.19
C GLN A 114 6.82 -10.07 -16.37
N LEU A 115 5.49 -10.10 -16.32
CA LEU A 115 4.72 -9.14 -15.52
C LEU A 115 5.01 -9.32 -14.04
N GLU A 116 5.09 -10.57 -13.56
CA GLU A 116 5.42 -10.83 -12.16
C GLU A 116 6.78 -10.26 -11.79
N ALA A 117 7.77 -10.38 -12.69
CA ALA A 117 9.09 -9.79 -12.47
C ALA A 117 9.02 -8.26 -12.36
N ILE A 118 8.21 -7.62 -13.22
CA ILE A 118 7.99 -6.18 -13.16
C ILE A 118 7.37 -5.78 -11.81
N LEU A 119 6.38 -6.53 -11.37
CA LEU A 119 5.73 -6.26 -10.08
C LEU A 119 6.71 -6.41 -8.91
N GLN A 120 7.61 -7.39 -8.97
CA GLN A 120 8.63 -7.56 -7.94
C GLN A 120 9.64 -6.41 -7.92
N GLU A 121 9.98 -5.86 -9.08
CA GLU A 121 10.85 -4.69 -9.16
C GLU A 121 10.26 -3.48 -8.45
N ARG A 122 8.93 -3.38 -8.39
CA ARG A 122 8.24 -2.26 -7.74
C ARG A 122 8.50 -2.19 -6.23
N LYS A 123 8.93 -3.29 -5.61
CA LYS A 123 9.38 -3.25 -4.21
C LYS A 123 10.50 -2.25 -4.00
N LYS A 124 11.35 -2.09 -5.00
CA LYS A 124 12.49 -1.18 -4.98
C LYS A 124 12.11 0.21 -5.48
N LEU A 125 11.29 0.27 -6.54
CA LEU A 125 10.97 1.50 -7.23
C LEU A 125 9.97 2.37 -6.46
N ILE A 126 8.94 1.76 -5.87
CA ILE A 126 7.91 2.52 -5.17
C ILE A 126 8.48 3.31 -3.99
N PRO A 127 9.34 2.74 -3.13
CA PRO A 127 9.96 3.52 -2.06
C PRO A 127 10.77 4.71 -2.58
N ILE A 128 11.47 4.53 -3.70
CA ILE A 128 12.22 5.64 -4.33
C ILE A 128 11.27 6.76 -4.72
N TRP A 129 10.17 6.43 -5.36
CA TRP A 129 9.17 7.41 -5.81
C TRP A 129 8.46 8.09 -4.64
N VAL A 130 8.11 7.33 -3.60
CA VAL A 130 7.46 7.89 -2.41
C VAL A 130 8.40 8.84 -1.68
N LYS A 131 9.68 8.49 -1.56
CA LYS A 131 10.68 9.37 -0.96
C LYS A 131 10.83 10.66 -1.77
N ALA A 132 10.76 10.57 -3.10
CA ALA A 132 10.79 11.74 -3.95
C ALA A 132 9.57 12.64 -3.71
N MET A 133 8.39 12.05 -3.53
CA MET A 133 7.17 12.82 -3.21
C MET A 133 7.30 13.56 -1.89
N LEU A 134 7.97 12.95 -0.90
CA LEU A 134 8.18 13.59 0.40
C LEU A 134 9.09 14.81 0.30
N ARG A 135 9.95 14.88 -0.70
CA ARG A 135 10.89 15.99 -0.93
C ARG A 135 10.37 17.02 -1.92
N ALA A 136 9.35 16.68 -2.70
CA ALA A 136 8.82 17.57 -3.75
C ALA A 136 8.18 18.81 -3.12
N LYS A 137 8.44 19.96 -3.75
CA LYS A 137 7.90 21.25 -3.28
C LYS A 137 6.57 21.60 -3.92
#